data_250e67576410c0023c8e362de1a763a4
#
_entry.id   250e67576410c0023c8e362de1a763a4
#
_cell.length_a   1.000
_cell.length_b   1.000
_cell.length_c   1.000
_cell.angle_alpha   90.00
_cell.angle_beta   90.00
_cell.angle_gamma   90.00
#
_symmetry.space_group_name_H-M   'P 1'
#
loop_
_entity.id
_entity.type
_entity.pdbx_description
1 polymer ?
#
loop_
_entity_poly.entity_id
_entity_poly.type
_entity_poly.pdbx_seq_one_letter_code
_entity_poly.pdbx_strand_id
1 'polypeptide(L)'
;MLFIGRKAPTILGLDISSTAVKLLELSRTGSRYRVESYAVEPLPPNSVVEKSIADVEAVGEAIRRAVKRSGTRAKHAAVAVSGSAVITKVISMPASLKPDEMESQIELEADQYIPYPLEEVNLDFEVLGPSQKNPDMVDVLLAASRRNPSPMERLLSPP
;
A
#
# COMPACT_ATOMS: atom_id res chain seq x y z
N MET A 1 -3.30 -36.19 -11.80
CA MET A 1 -2.46 -34.98 -11.85
C MET A 1 -2.99 -34.05 -10.78
N LEU A 2 -2.33 -34.00 -9.60
CA LEU A 2 -2.77 -33.15 -8.49
C LEU A 2 -2.37 -31.70 -8.79
N PHE A 3 -3.34 -30.82 -9.03
CA PHE A 3 -3.12 -29.39 -9.01
C PHE A 3 -2.92 -28.94 -7.55
N ILE A 4 -1.67 -28.88 -7.12
CA ILE A 4 -1.31 -28.21 -5.86
C ILE A 4 -1.51 -26.72 -6.12
N GLY A 5 -2.69 -26.18 -5.76
CA GLY A 5 -2.96 -24.77 -5.82
C GLY A 5 -1.90 -24.03 -4.99
N ARG A 6 -1.10 -23.15 -5.63
CA ARG A 6 -0.20 -22.26 -4.92
C ARG A 6 -1.04 -21.43 -3.93
N LYS A 7 -0.84 -21.68 -2.65
CA LYS A 7 -1.45 -20.87 -1.61
C LYS A 7 -0.96 -19.43 -1.82
N ALA A 8 -1.87 -18.47 -1.94
CA ALA A 8 -1.49 -17.06 -2.04
C ALA A 8 -0.55 -16.70 -0.88
N PRO A 9 0.47 -15.89 -1.11
CA PRO A 9 1.38 -15.48 -0.06
C PRO A 9 0.59 -14.81 1.07
N THR A 10 0.89 -15.16 2.30
CA THR A 10 0.28 -14.53 3.47
C THR A 10 0.83 -13.11 3.61
N ILE A 11 -0.06 -12.13 3.70
CA ILE A 11 0.28 -10.72 3.83
C ILE A 11 -0.10 -10.26 5.23
N LEU A 12 0.82 -9.59 5.91
CA LEU A 12 0.57 -8.90 7.17
C LEU A 12 -0.10 -7.54 6.90
N GLY A 13 -1.17 -7.24 7.64
CA GLY A 13 -1.61 -5.86 7.81
C GLY A 13 -0.77 -5.19 8.89
N LEU A 14 -0.18 -4.04 8.60
CA LEU A 14 0.60 -3.23 9.54
C LEU A 14 0.00 -1.83 9.63
N ASP A 15 -0.43 -1.45 10.84
CA ASP A 15 -0.95 -0.13 11.15
C ASP A 15 0.01 0.57 12.12
N ILE A 16 0.48 1.75 11.73
CA ILE A 16 1.38 2.59 12.52
C ILE A 16 0.61 3.84 12.92
N SER A 17 0.25 3.93 14.19
CA SER A 17 -0.42 5.08 14.78
C SER A 17 0.53 5.94 15.61
N SER A 18 0.06 7.04 16.18
CA SER A 18 0.88 7.91 17.03
C SER A 18 1.31 7.25 18.36
N THR A 19 0.65 6.16 18.76
CA THR A 19 0.87 5.53 20.07
C THR A 19 1.33 4.09 20.01
N ALA A 20 1.11 3.41 18.88
CA ALA A 20 1.40 1.98 18.77
C ALA A 20 1.57 1.53 17.32
N VAL A 21 2.35 0.47 17.14
CA VAL A 21 2.37 -0.38 15.96
C VAL A 21 1.43 -1.56 16.21
N LYS A 22 0.52 -1.81 15.27
CA LYS A 22 -0.40 -2.95 15.31
C LYS A 22 -0.16 -3.84 14.09
N LEU A 23 -0.16 -5.13 14.31
CA LEU A 23 0.08 -6.15 13.31
C LEU A 23 -1.04 -7.15 13.34
N LEU A 24 -1.56 -7.53 12.16
CA LEU A 24 -2.62 -8.51 12.02
C LEU A 24 -2.36 -9.41 10.81
N GLU A 25 -2.44 -10.70 11.01
CA GLU A 25 -2.40 -11.71 9.96
C GLU A 25 -3.74 -12.44 9.89
N LEU A 26 -4.31 -12.48 8.69
CA LEU A 26 -5.59 -13.12 8.45
C LEU A 26 -5.45 -14.24 7.43
N SER A 27 -6.16 -15.34 7.67
CA SER A 27 -6.46 -16.33 6.65
C SER A 27 -7.95 -16.26 6.26
N ARG A 28 -8.26 -16.67 5.05
CA ARG A 28 -9.63 -16.74 4.54
C ARG A 28 -9.98 -18.17 4.15
N THR A 29 -11.12 -18.66 4.65
CA THR A 29 -11.70 -19.95 4.25
C THR A 29 -13.15 -19.71 3.84
N GLY A 30 -13.40 -19.75 2.53
CA GLY A 30 -14.70 -19.36 1.97
C GLY A 30 -15.00 -17.88 2.24
N SER A 31 -16.09 -17.60 2.93
CA SER A 31 -16.51 -16.25 3.33
C SER A 31 -16.02 -15.82 4.73
N ARG A 32 -15.32 -16.69 5.45
CA ARG A 32 -14.91 -16.42 6.83
C ARG A 32 -13.43 -16.06 6.91
N TYR A 33 -13.12 -15.08 7.77
CA TYR A 33 -11.75 -14.72 8.14
C TYR A 33 -11.41 -15.31 9.50
N ARG A 34 -10.15 -15.72 9.65
CA ARG A 34 -9.57 -16.18 10.91
C ARG A 34 -8.32 -15.38 11.19
N VAL A 35 -8.16 -14.91 12.43
CA VAL A 35 -6.92 -14.30 12.90
C VAL A 35 -5.89 -15.41 13.11
N GLU A 36 -4.79 -15.35 12.37
CA GLU A 36 -3.67 -16.29 12.49
C GLU A 36 -2.64 -15.80 13.51
N SER A 37 -2.33 -14.49 13.45
CA SER A 37 -1.47 -13.85 14.42
C SER A 37 -1.83 -12.38 14.57
N TYR A 38 -1.51 -11.81 15.73
CA TYR A 38 -1.61 -10.36 15.97
C TYR A 38 -0.59 -9.92 17.02
N ALA A 39 -0.22 -8.66 16.96
CA ALA A 39 0.57 -8.01 18.00
C ALA A 39 0.26 -6.52 18.07
N VAL A 40 0.44 -5.95 19.24
CA VAL A 40 0.37 -4.50 19.49
C VAL A 40 1.61 -4.12 20.31
N GLU A 41 2.41 -3.20 19.76
CA GLU A 41 3.60 -2.68 20.42
C GLU A 41 3.48 -1.17 20.61
N PRO A 42 3.62 -0.68 21.85
CA PRO A 42 3.59 0.75 22.11
C PRO A 42 4.79 1.47 21.47
N LEU A 43 4.54 2.70 21.04
CA LEU A 43 5.57 3.62 20.56
C LEU A 43 5.94 4.62 21.68
N PRO A 44 7.21 5.04 21.74
CA PRO A 44 7.59 6.20 22.55
C PRO A 44 6.81 7.46 22.12
N PRO A 45 6.59 8.39 23.03
CA PRO A 45 5.96 9.68 22.69
C PRO A 45 6.72 10.39 21.56
N ASN A 46 5.96 11.02 20.67
CA ASN A 46 6.48 11.78 19.52
C ASN A 46 7.23 10.97 18.46
N SER A 47 7.19 9.64 18.50
CA SER A 47 7.76 8.81 17.42
C SER A 47 6.99 8.98 16.09
N VAL A 48 5.69 9.28 16.17
CA VAL A 48 4.84 9.64 15.04
C VAL A 48 4.09 10.92 15.37
N VAL A 49 4.28 11.97 14.57
CA VAL A 49 3.69 13.28 14.74
C VAL A 49 2.95 13.64 13.46
N GLU A 50 1.68 14.07 13.59
CA GLU A 50 0.83 14.47 12.45
C GLU A 50 0.82 13.44 11.30
N LYS A 51 0.74 12.15 11.65
CA LYS A 51 0.77 11.00 10.72
C LYS A 51 2.12 10.81 9.98
N SER A 52 3.14 11.53 10.37
CA SER A 52 4.51 11.38 9.83
C SER A 52 5.41 10.72 10.86
N ILE A 53 6.26 9.78 10.41
CA ILE A 53 7.24 9.13 11.27
C ILE A 53 8.37 10.12 11.55
N ALA A 54 8.46 10.57 12.80
CA ALA A 54 9.49 11.48 13.28
C ALA A 54 10.74 10.71 13.78
N ASP A 55 10.53 9.55 14.40
CA ASP A 55 11.61 8.68 14.88
C ASP A 55 11.54 7.31 14.18
N VAL A 56 12.33 7.17 13.12
CA VAL A 56 12.38 5.95 12.27
C VAL A 56 12.92 4.76 13.06
N GLU A 57 13.91 4.99 13.94
CA GLU A 57 14.54 3.92 14.72
C GLU A 57 13.57 3.34 15.74
N ALA A 58 12.90 4.18 16.51
CA ALA A 58 11.93 3.74 17.52
C ALA A 58 10.74 2.98 16.87
N VAL A 59 10.24 3.45 15.72
CA VAL A 59 9.18 2.77 14.98
C VAL A 59 9.67 1.43 14.43
N GLY A 60 10.88 1.39 13.87
CA GLY A 60 11.50 0.16 13.37
C GLY A 60 11.69 -0.90 14.46
N GLU A 61 12.15 -0.47 15.64
CA GLU A 61 12.26 -1.36 16.81
C GLU A 61 10.90 -1.92 17.25
N ALA A 62 9.86 -1.07 17.27
CA ALA A 62 8.51 -1.51 17.61
C ALA A 62 7.97 -2.52 16.59
N ILE A 63 8.20 -2.29 15.28
CA ILE A 63 7.84 -3.25 14.22
C ILE A 63 8.57 -4.58 14.44
N ARG A 64 9.88 -4.57 14.68
CA ARG A 64 10.66 -5.79 14.95
C ARG A 64 10.12 -6.56 16.15
N ARG A 65 9.78 -5.87 17.25
CA ARG A 65 9.17 -6.50 18.44
C ARG A 65 7.80 -7.08 18.12
N ALA A 66 6.94 -6.34 17.37
CA ALA A 66 5.62 -6.81 16.96
C ALA A 66 5.70 -8.09 16.13
N VAL A 67 6.57 -8.13 15.12
CA VAL A 67 6.81 -9.30 14.27
C VAL A 67 7.31 -10.49 15.11
N LYS A 68 8.31 -10.29 15.97
CA LYS A 68 8.82 -11.35 16.85
C LYS A 68 7.74 -11.88 17.79
N ARG A 69 6.95 -11.00 18.40
CA ARG A 69 5.89 -11.35 19.35
C ARG A 69 4.71 -12.06 18.71
N SER A 70 4.34 -11.68 17.50
CA SER A 70 3.25 -12.31 16.75
C SER A 70 3.55 -13.74 16.33
N GLY A 71 4.82 -14.11 16.20
CA GLY A 71 5.26 -15.42 15.69
C GLY A 71 4.93 -15.66 14.22
N THR A 72 4.58 -14.62 13.48
CA THR A 72 4.25 -14.72 12.06
C THR A 72 5.40 -15.26 11.22
N ARG A 73 5.05 -15.95 10.12
CA ARG A 73 5.99 -16.40 9.10
C ARG A 73 5.83 -15.65 7.78
N ALA A 74 4.93 -14.66 7.73
CA ALA A 74 4.71 -13.85 6.54
C ALA A 74 5.98 -13.05 6.19
N LYS A 75 6.23 -12.90 4.88
CA LYS A 75 7.39 -12.19 4.33
C LYS A 75 7.01 -10.87 3.68
N HIS A 76 5.72 -10.61 3.57
CA HIS A 76 5.16 -9.42 2.93
C HIS A 76 4.21 -8.72 3.89
N ALA A 77 4.24 -7.40 3.88
CA ALA A 77 3.33 -6.57 4.67
C ALA A 77 2.61 -5.57 3.77
N ALA A 78 1.34 -5.32 4.09
CA ALA A 78 0.56 -4.22 3.56
C ALA A 78 0.50 -3.13 4.63
N VAL A 79 0.85 -1.92 4.25
CA VAL A 79 0.88 -0.74 5.13
C VAL A 79 0.04 0.36 4.50
N ALA A 80 -0.80 1.01 5.29
CA ALA A 80 -1.52 2.19 4.85
C ALA A 80 -0.65 3.45 5.03
N VAL A 81 -0.61 4.28 4.01
CA VAL A 81 0.06 5.59 4.05
C VAL A 81 -0.96 6.71 4.24
N SER A 82 -0.54 7.81 4.84
CA SER A 82 -1.38 8.99 5.06
C SER A 82 -1.81 9.61 3.73
N GLY A 83 -3.08 10.03 3.61
CA GLY A 83 -3.60 10.71 2.43
C GLY A 83 -2.87 12.00 2.04
N SER A 84 -2.16 12.66 2.97
CA SER A 84 -1.31 13.81 2.67
C SER A 84 -0.01 13.46 1.92
N ALA A 85 0.41 12.20 1.94
CA ALA A 85 1.61 11.72 1.25
C ALA A 85 1.29 11.12 -0.14
N VAL A 86 0.01 10.97 -0.47
CA VAL A 86 -0.45 10.33 -1.71
C VAL A 86 -1.46 11.23 -2.40
N ILE A 87 -1.25 11.46 -3.70
CA ILE A 87 -2.23 12.10 -4.58
C ILE A 87 -3.04 11.00 -5.23
N THR A 88 -4.35 11.06 -5.13
CA THR A 88 -5.25 10.13 -5.81
C THR A 88 -6.18 10.87 -6.74
N LYS A 89 -6.41 10.33 -7.93
CA LYS A 89 -7.30 10.90 -8.95
C LYS A 89 -8.00 9.78 -9.71
N VAL A 90 -9.29 9.95 -9.97
CA VAL A 90 -10.00 9.08 -10.91
C VAL A 90 -10.05 9.79 -12.26
N ILE A 91 -9.57 9.11 -13.30
CA ILE A 91 -9.61 9.55 -14.70
C ILE A 91 -10.40 8.53 -15.52
N SER A 92 -10.96 8.97 -16.65
CA SER A 92 -11.68 8.07 -17.56
C SER A 92 -10.84 7.83 -18.81
N MET A 93 -10.63 6.55 -19.15
CA MET A 93 -9.80 6.10 -20.25
C MET A 93 -10.63 5.28 -21.26
N PRO A 94 -10.30 5.27 -22.56
CA PRO A 94 -10.98 4.41 -23.51
C PRO A 94 -10.90 2.93 -23.13
N ALA A 95 -12.04 2.25 -23.07
CA ALA A 95 -12.12 0.82 -22.74
C ALA A 95 -11.44 -0.09 -23.78
N SER A 96 -11.19 0.43 -24.99
CA SER A 96 -10.56 -0.29 -26.10
C SER A 96 -9.03 -0.37 -26.00
N LEU A 97 -8.38 0.37 -25.07
CA LEU A 97 -6.94 0.34 -24.91
C LEU A 97 -6.47 -1.01 -24.37
N LYS A 98 -5.37 -1.49 -24.92
CA LYS A 98 -4.64 -2.63 -24.35
C LYS A 98 -3.91 -2.20 -23.07
N PRO A 99 -3.54 -3.14 -22.18
CA PRO A 99 -2.86 -2.81 -20.94
C PRO A 99 -1.63 -1.89 -21.12
N ASP A 100 -0.76 -2.23 -22.07
CA ASP A 100 0.48 -1.46 -22.32
C ASP A 100 0.19 -0.05 -22.90
N GLU A 101 -0.85 0.06 -23.75
CA GLU A 101 -1.30 1.34 -24.29
C GLU A 101 -1.94 2.20 -23.20
N MET A 102 -2.68 1.56 -22.29
CA MET A 102 -3.30 2.24 -21.13
C MET A 102 -2.24 2.78 -20.19
N GLU A 103 -1.21 2.01 -19.86
CA GLU A 103 -0.10 2.46 -19.00
C GLU A 103 0.58 3.70 -19.58
N SER A 104 0.95 3.67 -20.87
CA SER A 104 1.58 4.80 -21.55
C SER A 104 0.67 6.05 -21.60
N GLN A 105 -0.64 5.86 -21.82
CA GLN A 105 -1.59 6.96 -21.84
C GLN A 105 -1.81 7.53 -20.43
N ILE A 106 -1.81 6.69 -19.39
CA ILE A 106 -1.91 7.11 -17.99
C ILE A 106 -0.72 7.97 -17.60
N GLU A 107 0.49 7.60 -17.98
CA GLU A 107 1.69 8.42 -17.71
C GLU A 107 1.57 9.81 -18.34
N LEU A 108 1.07 9.92 -19.56
CA LEU A 108 0.85 11.20 -20.23
C LEU A 108 -0.22 12.06 -19.55
N GLU A 109 -1.32 11.43 -19.12
CA GLU A 109 -2.41 12.11 -18.42
C GLU A 109 -2.00 12.52 -16.99
N ALA A 110 -1.17 11.69 -16.32
CA ALA A 110 -0.75 11.91 -14.94
C ALA A 110 0.00 13.23 -14.77
N ASP A 111 0.79 13.65 -15.77
CA ASP A 111 1.54 14.91 -15.75
C ASP A 111 0.64 16.15 -15.57
N GLN A 112 -0.64 16.06 -15.97
CA GLN A 112 -1.60 17.15 -15.82
C GLN A 112 -2.16 17.29 -14.38
N TYR A 113 -2.08 16.23 -13.59
CA TYR A 113 -2.70 16.16 -12.25
C TYR A 113 -1.69 16.11 -11.12
N ILE A 114 -0.44 15.73 -11.41
CA ILE A 114 0.61 15.55 -10.42
C ILE A 114 1.51 16.79 -10.45
N PRO A 115 1.57 17.59 -9.36
CA PRO A 115 2.35 18.83 -9.31
C PRO A 115 3.85 18.60 -9.07
N TYR A 116 4.37 17.46 -9.51
CA TYR A 116 5.77 17.05 -9.38
C TYR A 116 6.23 16.38 -10.67
N PRO A 117 7.52 16.50 -11.05
CA PRO A 117 8.06 15.72 -12.16
C PRO A 117 7.81 14.23 -11.99
N LEU A 118 7.36 13.54 -13.04
CA LEU A 118 7.02 12.11 -12.95
C LEU A 118 8.21 11.24 -12.54
N GLU A 119 9.43 11.66 -12.86
CA GLU A 119 10.67 11.03 -12.40
C GLU A 119 10.87 11.07 -10.87
N GLU A 120 10.20 11.99 -10.17
CA GLU A 120 10.24 12.13 -8.71
C GLU A 120 9.08 11.45 -7.98
N VAL A 121 8.18 10.80 -8.72
CA VAL A 121 7.00 10.11 -8.15
C VAL A 121 7.00 8.62 -8.45
N ASN A 122 6.46 7.86 -7.52
CA ASN A 122 5.98 6.51 -7.77
C ASN A 122 4.52 6.64 -8.19
N LEU A 123 4.20 6.19 -9.39
CA LEU A 123 2.85 6.17 -9.94
C LEU A 123 2.37 4.73 -9.99
N ASP A 124 1.12 4.52 -9.57
CA ASP A 124 0.42 3.24 -9.70
C ASP A 124 -1.03 3.51 -10.08
N PHE A 125 -1.70 2.52 -10.66
CA PHE A 125 -3.08 2.67 -11.07
C PHE A 125 -3.89 1.37 -10.95
N GLU A 126 -5.19 1.53 -10.80
CA GLU A 126 -6.16 0.41 -10.77
C GLU A 126 -7.35 0.73 -11.67
N VAL A 127 -7.72 -0.20 -12.55
CA VAL A 127 -8.93 -0.07 -13.37
C VAL A 127 -10.14 -0.43 -12.52
N LEU A 128 -10.98 0.55 -12.22
CA LEU A 128 -12.16 0.38 -11.38
C LEU A 128 -13.32 -0.31 -12.10
N GLY A 129 -13.36 -0.21 -13.44
CA GLY A 129 -14.39 -0.80 -14.28
C GLY A 129 -15.05 0.21 -15.24
N PRO A 130 -16.15 -0.16 -15.89
CA PRO A 130 -16.85 0.71 -16.84
C PRO A 130 -17.29 2.03 -16.19
N SER A 131 -17.06 3.13 -16.89
CA SER A 131 -17.48 4.44 -16.41
C SER A 131 -19.00 4.57 -16.43
N GLN A 132 -19.56 5.09 -15.34
CA GLN A 132 -21.03 5.34 -15.28
C GLN A 132 -21.48 6.47 -16.22
N LYS A 133 -20.57 7.30 -16.69
CA LYS A 133 -20.87 8.45 -17.55
C LYS A 133 -20.80 8.12 -19.03
N ASN A 134 -19.95 7.17 -19.41
CA ASN A 134 -19.75 6.76 -20.80
C ASN A 134 -19.38 5.27 -20.87
N PRO A 135 -20.22 4.40 -21.49
CA PRO A 135 -19.96 2.96 -21.56
C PRO A 135 -18.72 2.57 -22.39
N ASP A 136 -18.24 3.47 -23.28
CA ASP A 136 -17.02 3.24 -24.05
C ASP A 136 -15.73 3.57 -23.27
N MET A 137 -15.88 4.00 -22.01
CA MET A 137 -14.78 4.39 -21.13
C MET A 137 -14.72 3.50 -19.88
N VAL A 138 -13.54 3.38 -19.32
CA VAL A 138 -13.30 2.80 -17.99
C VAL A 138 -12.79 3.88 -17.05
N ASP A 139 -13.20 3.81 -15.78
CA ASP A 139 -12.67 4.66 -14.74
C ASP A 139 -11.40 4.00 -14.16
N VAL A 140 -10.35 4.78 -14.05
CA VAL A 140 -9.03 4.37 -13.55
C VAL A 140 -8.67 5.23 -12.34
N LEU A 141 -8.37 4.59 -11.23
CA LEU A 141 -7.81 5.26 -10.04
C LEU A 141 -6.30 5.40 -10.22
N LEU A 142 -5.81 6.62 -10.23
CA LEU A 142 -4.39 6.92 -10.14
C LEU A 142 -4.01 7.13 -8.68
N ALA A 143 -2.84 6.64 -8.30
CA ALA A 143 -2.20 6.91 -7.03
C ALA A 143 -0.75 7.33 -7.28
N ALA A 144 -0.35 8.46 -6.75
CA ALA A 144 1.01 8.97 -6.89
C ALA A 144 1.58 9.34 -5.54
N SER A 145 2.81 8.94 -5.27
CA SER A 145 3.57 9.33 -4.09
C SER A 145 4.97 9.81 -4.49
N ARG A 146 5.55 10.74 -3.73
CA ARG A 146 6.93 11.17 -4.01
C ARG A 146 7.92 10.03 -3.79
N ARG A 147 8.89 9.91 -4.71
CA ARG A 147 10.00 8.92 -4.64
C ARG A 147 11.00 9.17 -3.52
N ASN A 148 10.95 10.31 -2.84
CA ASN A 148 11.76 10.47 -1.65
C ASN A 148 11.42 9.32 -0.71
N PRO A 149 12.40 8.45 -0.36
CA PRO A 149 12.13 7.33 0.51
C PRO A 149 11.49 7.89 1.78
N SER A 150 10.19 7.67 1.90
CA SER A 150 9.49 8.05 3.12
C SER A 150 10.19 7.31 4.28
N PRO A 151 10.19 7.83 5.49
CA PRO A 151 10.69 7.11 6.64
C PRO A 151 10.18 5.67 6.70
N MET A 152 8.97 5.43 6.16
CA MET A 152 8.34 4.11 6.09
C MET A 152 9.01 3.18 5.08
N GLU A 153 9.38 3.66 3.90
CA GLU A 153 10.10 2.86 2.89
C GLU A 153 11.48 2.43 3.40
N ARG A 154 12.17 3.32 4.13
CA ARG A 154 13.44 2.98 4.81
C ARG A 154 13.27 1.90 5.87
N LEU A 155 12.13 1.84 6.57
CA LEU A 155 11.84 0.81 7.57
C LEU A 155 11.54 -0.56 6.96
N LEU A 156 11.01 -0.59 5.74
CA LEU A 156 10.56 -1.80 5.07
C LEU A 156 11.59 -2.34 4.06
N SER A 157 12.63 -1.58 3.74
CA SER A 157 13.73 -2.03 2.90
C SER A 157 14.61 -3.02 3.67
N PRO A 158 15.02 -4.15 3.07
CA PRO A 158 16.01 -5.03 3.67
C PRO A 158 17.36 -4.31 3.77
N PRO A 159 18.21 -4.65 4.76
CA PRO A 159 19.56 -4.12 4.89
C PRO A 159 20.46 -4.50 3.72
#